data_2b0e4f061703869d6b75289315bfa3a7
#
_entry.id   2b0e4f061703869d6b75289315bfa3a7
#
_cell.length_a   1.000
_cell.length_b   1.000
_cell.length_c   1.000
_cell.angle_alpha   90.00
_cell.angle_beta   90.00
_cell.angle_gamma   90.00
#
_symmetry.space_group_name_H-M   'P 1'
#
loop_
_entity.id
_entity.type
_entity.pdbx_description
1 polymer ?
#
loop_
_entity_poly.entity_id
_entity_poly.type
_entity_poly.pdbx_seq_one_letter_code
_entity_poly.pdbx_strand_id
1 'polypeptide(L)'
;MPKVWAAVLLVVSLLPQPAWAITLEQVPNPRRQYGGWVSDTANILSSSTENELNRLITQLEQRTSAEMAVVTVPNTQGYATPKDFTTQLFNYWGIGKAGQNNGVLFLISVGDRRVEIETGRGLVAILPDSRVQQIIDQQILPRFRNGDFDGGTLAGVRQLTSVLQGQPVANVPAAASGVTTSTIATSSGAVAQGIDSSLVEGILLLLGIIILG
;
A
#
# COMPACT_ATOMS: atom_id res chain seq x y z
N MET A 1 -48.10 17.32 -47.74
CA MET A 1 -47.17 18.06 -46.85
C MET A 1 -47.34 17.48 -45.49
N PRO A 2 -46.46 16.75 -45.03
CA PRO A 2 -45.73 16.89 -43.80
C PRO A 2 -44.42 16.11 -43.81
N LYS A 3 -43.30 16.59 -43.30
CA LYS A 3 -42.10 15.75 -42.98
C LYS A 3 -40.93 16.65 -42.56
N VAL A 4 -41.10 17.49 -41.54
CA VAL A 4 -39.99 18.30 -40.97
C VAL A 4 -39.86 18.21 -39.43
N TRP A 5 -40.44 17.18 -38.79
CA TRP A 5 -40.40 17.08 -37.31
C TRP A 5 -39.51 15.96 -36.79
N ALA A 6 -38.70 15.28 -37.66
CA ALA A 6 -37.88 14.13 -37.25
C ALA A 6 -36.40 14.44 -37.00
N ALA A 7 -35.96 15.69 -37.10
CA ALA A 7 -34.54 16.04 -37.06
C ALA A 7 -34.05 16.75 -35.80
N VAL A 8 -34.86 16.94 -34.75
CA VAL A 8 -34.50 17.75 -33.58
C VAL A 8 -34.11 16.91 -32.35
N LEU A 9 -34.23 15.57 -32.37
CA LEU A 9 -34.03 14.74 -31.17
C LEU A 9 -32.64 14.10 -31.02
N LEU A 10 -31.69 14.42 -31.87
CA LEU A 10 -30.36 13.75 -31.82
C LEU A 10 -29.17 14.62 -31.36
N VAL A 11 -29.39 15.78 -30.75
CA VAL A 11 -28.33 16.70 -30.34
C VAL A 11 -28.16 16.81 -28.82
N VAL A 12 -28.94 16.09 -28.01
CA VAL A 12 -28.92 16.26 -26.53
C VAL A 12 -27.89 15.37 -25.80
N SER A 13 -27.14 14.49 -26.49
CA SER A 13 -26.29 13.48 -25.81
C SER A 13 -24.80 13.82 -25.68
N LEU A 14 -24.39 15.06 -25.95
CA LEU A 14 -22.98 15.51 -25.85
C LEU A 14 -22.75 16.63 -24.85
N LEU A 15 -23.64 16.75 -23.83
CA LEU A 15 -23.29 17.62 -22.71
C LEU A 15 -22.22 16.91 -21.89
N PRO A 16 -21.08 17.57 -21.59
CA PRO A 16 -20.12 17.02 -20.66
C PRO A 16 -20.83 16.71 -19.36
N GLN A 17 -20.83 15.44 -18.96
CA GLN A 17 -21.36 15.04 -17.66
C GLN A 17 -20.54 15.80 -16.61
N PRO A 18 -21.16 16.51 -15.66
CA PRO A 18 -20.40 17.11 -14.58
C PRO A 18 -19.62 15.99 -13.89
N ALA A 19 -18.30 16.12 -13.86
CA ALA A 19 -17.47 15.25 -13.02
C ALA A 19 -17.91 15.53 -11.58
N TRP A 20 -18.74 14.65 -11.03
CA TRP A 20 -19.28 14.80 -9.70
C TRP A 20 -18.12 14.74 -8.72
N ALA A 21 -17.94 15.84 -7.98
CA ALA A 21 -17.00 15.87 -6.85
C ALA A 21 -17.42 14.78 -5.86
N ILE A 22 -16.48 13.93 -5.45
CA ILE A 22 -16.75 12.95 -4.41
C ILE A 22 -16.91 13.67 -3.07
N THR A 23 -18.00 13.41 -2.34
CA THR A 23 -18.18 13.95 -0.98
C THR A 23 -17.63 12.98 0.05
N LEU A 24 -17.41 13.45 1.29
CA LEU A 24 -16.88 12.60 2.37
C LEU A 24 -17.79 11.40 2.64
N GLU A 25 -19.12 11.60 2.53
CA GLU A 25 -20.14 10.57 2.77
C GLU A 25 -20.13 9.50 1.68
N GLN A 26 -19.71 9.86 0.47
CA GLN A 26 -19.63 8.94 -0.67
C GLN A 26 -18.40 8.06 -0.63
N VAL A 27 -17.39 8.40 0.19
CA VAL A 27 -16.24 7.51 0.41
C VAL A 27 -16.64 6.46 1.44
N PRO A 28 -16.72 5.18 1.06
CA PRO A 28 -17.12 4.12 1.98
C PRO A 28 -16.11 3.98 3.09
N ASN A 29 -16.52 4.06 4.36
CA ASN A 29 -15.63 3.79 5.47
C ASN A 29 -15.44 2.28 5.62
N PRO A 30 -14.27 1.72 5.29
CA PRO A 30 -14.04 0.28 5.26
C PRO A 30 -14.17 -0.36 6.64
N ARG A 31 -13.77 0.37 7.70
CA ARG A 31 -13.84 -0.12 9.08
C ARG A 31 -15.27 -0.36 9.53
N ARG A 32 -16.19 0.53 9.13
CA ARG A 32 -17.61 0.45 9.52
C ARG A 32 -18.40 -0.54 8.66
N GLN A 33 -18.02 -0.70 7.39
CA GLN A 33 -18.80 -1.51 6.44
C GLN A 33 -18.44 -2.99 6.49
N TYR A 34 -17.16 -3.33 6.57
CA TYR A 34 -16.69 -4.73 6.48
C TYR A 34 -15.46 -5.03 7.35
N GLY A 35 -15.08 -4.12 8.25
CA GLY A 35 -13.96 -4.33 9.17
C GLY A 35 -12.57 -4.20 8.53
N GLY A 36 -12.49 -3.71 7.29
CA GLY A 36 -11.24 -3.50 6.56
C GLY A 36 -10.62 -2.12 6.78
N TRP A 37 -9.56 -1.84 6.02
CA TRP A 37 -8.77 -0.61 6.10
C TRP A 37 -8.64 0.12 4.77
N VAL A 38 -9.06 -0.51 3.66
CA VAL A 38 -8.86 0.00 2.29
C VAL A 38 -10.20 0.38 1.67
N SER A 39 -10.28 1.57 1.10
CA SER A 39 -11.40 2.07 0.32
C SER A 39 -10.89 2.52 -1.05
N ASP A 40 -10.97 1.64 -2.05
CA ASP A 40 -10.48 1.89 -3.42
C ASP A 40 -11.60 2.38 -4.33
N THR A 41 -12.02 3.67 -4.18
CA THR A 41 -13.07 4.24 -5.02
C THR A 41 -12.60 4.68 -6.41
N ALA A 42 -11.30 4.81 -6.60
CA ALA A 42 -10.70 5.07 -7.91
C ALA A 42 -10.44 3.80 -8.73
N ASN A 43 -10.60 2.61 -8.11
CA ASN A 43 -10.40 1.30 -8.71
C ASN A 43 -9.02 1.17 -9.39
N ILE A 44 -7.97 1.55 -8.65
CA ILE A 44 -6.57 1.51 -9.10
C ILE A 44 -5.73 0.44 -8.43
N LEU A 45 -6.28 -0.22 -7.41
CA LEU A 45 -5.59 -1.28 -6.67
C LEU A 45 -6.13 -2.65 -7.10
N SER A 46 -5.23 -3.62 -7.20
CA SER A 46 -5.64 -5.01 -7.39
C SER A 46 -6.19 -5.59 -6.06
N SER A 47 -7.11 -6.54 -6.16
CA SER A 47 -7.67 -7.23 -4.98
C SER A 47 -6.58 -7.91 -4.13
N SER A 48 -5.50 -8.39 -4.75
CA SER A 48 -4.35 -8.94 -4.03
C SER A 48 -3.64 -7.87 -3.19
N THR A 49 -3.51 -6.65 -3.71
CA THR A 49 -2.94 -5.51 -3.01
C THR A 49 -3.84 -5.05 -1.87
N GLU A 50 -5.14 -4.93 -2.09
CA GLU A 50 -6.10 -4.59 -1.03
C GLU A 50 -6.03 -5.59 0.14
N ASN A 51 -5.99 -6.89 -0.16
CA ASN A 51 -5.86 -7.94 0.85
C ASN A 51 -4.56 -7.82 1.65
N GLU A 52 -3.43 -7.58 0.96
CA GLU A 52 -2.13 -7.41 1.62
C GLU A 52 -2.09 -6.14 2.47
N LEU A 53 -2.65 -5.02 1.99
CA LEU A 53 -2.78 -3.78 2.76
C LEU A 53 -3.61 -4.00 4.02
N ASN A 54 -4.78 -4.64 3.90
CA ASN A 54 -5.63 -4.98 5.04
C ASN A 54 -4.88 -5.84 6.06
N ARG A 55 -4.11 -6.83 5.61
CA ARG A 55 -3.29 -7.68 6.47
C ARG A 55 -2.21 -6.88 7.21
N LEU A 56 -1.44 -6.03 6.50
CA LEU A 56 -0.37 -5.21 7.07
C LEU A 56 -0.90 -4.24 8.12
N ILE A 57 -2.01 -3.57 7.82
CA ILE A 57 -2.59 -2.57 8.71
C ILE A 57 -3.25 -3.23 9.94
N THR A 58 -3.89 -4.39 9.76
CA THR A 58 -4.39 -5.17 10.90
C THR A 58 -3.27 -5.58 11.85
N GLN A 59 -2.12 -6.02 11.31
CA GLN A 59 -0.95 -6.35 12.12
C GLN A 59 -0.37 -5.12 12.82
N LEU A 60 -0.38 -3.95 12.17
CA LEU A 60 0.03 -2.69 12.80
C LEU A 60 -0.86 -2.36 14.00
N GLU A 61 -2.19 -2.38 13.82
CA GLU A 61 -3.14 -2.11 14.90
C GLU A 61 -2.94 -3.06 16.08
N GLN A 62 -2.78 -4.36 15.81
CA GLN A 62 -2.57 -5.37 16.86
C GLN A 62 -1.29 -5.15 17.67
N ARG A 63 -0.23 -4.64 17.04
CA ARG A 63 1.09 -4.46 17.70
C ARG A 63 1.25 -3.12 18.38
N THR A 64 0.63 -2.06 17.85
CA THR A 64 0.89 -0.68 18.26
C THR A 64 -0.35 0.09 18.69
N SER A 65 -1.53 -0.49 18.51
CA SER A 65 -2.84 0.16 18.60
C SER A 65 -3.07 1.31 17.60
N ALA A 66 -2.07 1.68 16.78
CA ALA A 66 -2.23 2.71 15.75
C ALA A 66 -3.20 2.22 14.66
N GLU A 67 -4.06 3.11 14.20
CA GLU A 67 -5.00 2.85 13.10
C GLU A 67 -4.50 3.51 11.82
N MET A 68 -4.59 2.80 10.71
CA MET A 68 -4.27 3.35 9.39
C MET A 68 -5.41 3.00 8.43
N ALA A 69 -5.78 3.96 7.57
CA ALA A 69 -6.67 3.70 6.44
C ALA A 69 -5.99 4.13 5.14
N VAL A 70 -6.26 3.38 4.08
CA VAL A 70 -5.85 3.71 2.70
C VAL A 70 -7.09 4.01 1.89
N VAL A 71 -7.09 5.16 1.22
CA VAL A 71 -8.20 5.62 0.40
C VAL A 71 -7.70 6.03 -0.97
N THR A 72 -8.35 5.57 -2.02
CA THR A 72 -8.17 6.11 -3.35
C THR A 72 -9.44 6.80 -3.80
N VAL A 73 -9.31 7.95 -4.45
CA VAL A 73 -10.43 8.70 -5.01
C VAL A 73 -10.14 9.14 -6.44
N PRO A 74 -11.17 9.24 -7.31
CA PRO A 74 -10.98 9.77 -8.66
C PRO A 74 -10.42 11.19 -8.67
N ASN A 75 -10.90 12.06 -7.80
CA ASN A 75 -10.46 13.45 -7.59
C ASN A 75 -11.03 13.99 -6.27
N THR A 76 -10.57 15.20 -5.89
CA THR A 76 -11.04 15.90 -4.69
C THR A 76 -11.74 17.22 -5.03
N GLN A 77 -12.33 17.34 -6.23
CA GLN A 77 -13.04 18.54 -6.67
C GLN A 77 -14.13 18.92 -5.66
N GLY A 78 -14.30 20.23 -5.46
CA GLY A 78 -15.22 20.76 -4.45
C GLY A 78 -14.55 21.09 -3.12
N TYR A 79 -13.33 20.67 -2.89
CA TYR A 79 -12.50 21.03 -1.74
C TYR A 79 -11.40 22.01 -2.15
N ALA A 80 -10.91 22.80 -1.20
CA ALA A 80 -9.89 23.81 -1.48
C ALA A 80 -8.58 23.18 -2.00
N THR A 81 -8.20 22.05 -1.44
CA THR A 81 -7.03 21.26 -1.83
C THR A 81 -7.25 19.78 -1.54
N PRO A 82 -6.50 18.84 -2.16
CA PRO A 82 -6.50 17.44 -1.75
C PRO A 82 -6.13 17.24 -0.27
N LYS A 83 -5.25 18.06 0.28
CA LYS A 83 -4.91 18.07 1.70
C LYS A 83 -6.11 18.40 2.58
N ASP A 84 -6.88 19.42 2.20
CA ASP A 84 -8.10 19.82 2.91
C ASP A 84 -9.13 18.68 2.92
N PHE A 85 -9.37 18.04 1.77
CA PHE A 85 -10.22 16.84 1.68
C PHE A 85 -9.72 15.73 2.61
N THR A 86 -8.40 15.45 2.60
CA THR A 86 -7.79 14.39 3.41
C THR A 86 -7.99 14.66 4.91
N THR A 87 -7.74 15.89 5.35
CA THR A 87 -7.92 16.30 6.74
C THR A 87 -9.38 16.20 7.17
N GLN A 88 -10.31 16.64 6.31
CA GLN A 88 -11.74 16.53 6.61
C GLN A 88 -12.20 15.06 6.68
N LEU A 89 -11.74 14.20 5.74
CA LEU A 89 -12.06 12.77 5.73
C LEU A 89 -11.50 12.05 6.96
N PHE A 90 -10.25 12.37 7.33
CA PHE A 90 -9.61 11.85 8.53
C PHE A 90 -10.45 12.13 9.78
N ASN A 91 -10.88 13.39 9.94
CA ASN A 91 -11.71 13.82 11.06
C ASN A 91 -13.12 13.22 11.01
N TYR A 92 -13.73 13.16 9.83
CA TYR A 92 -15.07 12.60 9.63
C TYR A 92 -15.13 11.11 9.97
N TRP A 93 -14.09 10.37 9.65
CA TRP A 93 -14.00 8.96 10.02
C TRP A 93 -13.56 8.74 11.47
N GLY A 94 -12.88 9.71 12.07
CA GLY A 94 -12.35 9.62 13.43
C GLY A 94 -11.26 8.56 13.53
N ILE A 95 -10.28 8.57 12.60
CA ILE A 95 -9.21 7.57 12.56
C ILE A 95 -8.26 7.75 13.73
N GLY A 96 -8.01 6.66 14.44
CA GLY A 96 -7.16 6.61 15.64
C GLY A 96 -7.94 6.42 16.92
N LYS A 97 -7.28 5.89 17.94
CA LYS A 97 -7.89 5.63 19.24
C LYS A 97 -8.13 6.93 19.99
N ALA A 98 -9.31 7.04 20.61
CA ALA A 98 -9.64 8.18 21.47
C ALA A 98 -8.58 8.36 22.59
N GLY A 99 -8.12 9.60 22.76
CA GLY A 99 -7.09 9.94 23.72
C GLY A 99 -5.65 9.63 23.28
N GLN A 100 -5.44 8.73 22.31
CA GLN A 100 -4.11 8.42 21.75
C GLN A 100 -3.81 9.25 20.50
N ASN A 101 -4.84 9.60 19.72
CA ASN A 101 -4.73 10.33 18.45
C ASN A 101 -3.67 9.72 17.51
N ASN A 102 -3.68 8.39 17.41
CA ASN A 102 -2.67 7.56 16.74
C ASN A 102 -3.14 7.04 15.38
N GLY A 103 -3.91 7.85 14.67
CA GLY A 103 -4.44 7.53 13.34
C GLY A 103 -3.53 7.98 12.21
N VAL A 104 -3.62 7.30 11.06
CA VAL A 104 -3.03 7.68 9.78
C VAL A 104 -4.06 7.50 8.68
N LEU A 105 -4.21 8.50 7.80
CA LEU A 105 -4.97 8.38 6.56
C LEU A 105 -4.01 8.56 5.38
N PHE A 106 -3.89 7.56 4.54
CA PHE A 106 -3.14 7.61 3.29
C PHE A 106 -4.12 7.75 2.13
N LEU A 107 -4.21 8.94 1.54
CA LEU A 107 -5.07 9.26 0.42
C LEU A 107 -4.27 9.31 -0.90
N ILE A 108 -4.86 8.73 -1.94
CA ILE A 108 -4.40 8.82 -3.33
C ILE A 108 -5.52 9.44 -4.15
N SER A 109 -5.31 10.65 -4.66
CA SER A 109 -6.20 11.30 -5.60
C SER A 109 -5.64 11.22 -7.01
N VAL A 110 -6.28 10.40 -7.86
CA VAL A 110 -5.75 10.05 -9.17
C VAL A 110 -5.80 11.24 -10.13
N GLY A 111 -6.95 11.89 -10.23
CA GLY A 111 -7.16 13.04 -11.14
C GLY A 111 -6.35 14.27 -10.74
N ASP A 112 -6.14 14.47 -9.45
CA ASP A 112 -5.32 15.55 -8.92
C ASP A 112 -3.82 15.20 -8.98
N ARG A 113 -3.46 13.94 -9.23
CA ARG A 113 -2.09 13.40 -9.17
C ARG A 113 -1.42 13.70 -7.84
N ARG A 114 -2.16 13.51 -6.76
CA ARG A 114 -1.73 13.83 -5.40
C ARG A 114 -1.77 12.63 -4.49
N VAL A 115 -0.79 12.61 -3.61
CA VAL A 115 -0.73 11.71 -2.46
C VAL A 115 -0.70 12.59 -1.23
N GLU A 116 -1.59 12.31 -0.29
CA GLU A 116 -1.64 13.01 1.00
C GLU A 116 -1.64 11.97 2.11
N ILE A 117 -0.87 12.25 3.17
CA ILE A 117 -0.87 11.43 4.38
C ILE A 117 -1.18 12.35 5.55
N GLU A 118 -2.30 12.09 6.21
CA GLU A 118 -2.71 12.79 7.42
C GLU A 118 -2.36 11.94 8.64
N THR A 119 -1.81 12.56 9.67
CA THR A 119 -1.39 11.87 10.90
C THR A 119 -2.03 12.51 12.12
N GLY A 120 -2.48 11.68 13.06
CA GLY A 120 -2.96 12.13 14.34
C GLY A 120 -1.86 12.74 15.21
N ARG A 121 -2.22 13.66 16.09
CA ARG A 121 -1.27 14.41 16.95
C ARG A 121 -0.38 13.50 17.81
N GLY A 122 -0.86 12.31 18.18
CA GLY A 122 -0.09 11.34 18.95
C GLY A 122 1.09 10.73 18.19
N LEU A 123 1.13 10.88 16.86
CA LEU A 123 2.19 10.32 16.03
C LEU A 123 3.26 11.33 15.64
N VAL A 124 3.09 12.62 15.90
CA VAL A 124 4.01 13.69 15.43
C VAL A 124 5.45 13.47 15.86
N ALA A 125 5.68 12.91 17.05
CA ALA A 125 7.04 12.62 17.53
C ALA A 125 7.75 11.51 16.76
N ILE A 126 7.00 10.51 16.26
CA ILE A 126 7.53 9.34 15.54
C ILE A 126 7.44 9.51 14.02
N LEU A 127 6.39 10.18 13.57
CA LEU A 127 6.06 10.40 12.16
C LEU A 127 5.76 11.90 11.90
N PRO A 128 6.77 12.79 12.03
CA PRO A 128 6.61 14.21 11.70
C PRO A 128 6.42 14.41 10.20
N ASP A 129 5.87 15.55 9.79
CA ASP A 129 5.56 15.87 8.39
C ASP A 129 6.77 15.69 7.46
N SER A 130 7.97 16.03 7.91
CA SER A 130 9.21 15.84 7.14
C SER A 130 9.48 14.37 6.82
N ARG A 131 9.17 13.46 7.74
CA ARG A 131 9.29 12.01 7.54
C ARG A 131 8.19 11.49 6.62
N VAL A 132 6.98 11.99 6.77
CA VAL A 132 5.87 11.70 5.86
C VAL A 132 6.24 12.08 4.43
N GLN A 133 6.74 13.31 4.22
CA GLN A 133 7.17 13.78 2.91
C GLN A 133 8.30 12.92 2.33
N GLN A 134 9.28 12.54 3.14
CA GLN A 134 10.35 11.63 2.71
C GLN A 134 9.81 10.28 2.22
N ILE A 135 8.83 9.71 2.92
CA ILE A 135 8.18 8.45 2.50
C ILE A 135 7.48 8.63 1.15
N ILE A 136 6.72 9.72 0.99
CA ILE A 136 6.04 10.03 -0.27
C ILE A 136 7.05 10.13 -1.41
N ASP A 137 8.09 10.93 -1.25
CA ASP A 137 9.05 11.23 -2.31
C ASP A 137 9.93 10.03 -2.70
N GLN A 138 10.32 9.20 -1.71
CA GLN A 138 11.27 8.11 -1.93
C GLN A 138 10.61 6.76 -2.20
N GLN A 139 9.46 6.48 -1.60
CA GLN A 139 8.84 5.15 -1.66
C GLN A 139 7.63 5.10 -2.61
N ILE A 140 6.85 6.19 -2.69
CA ILE A 140 5.56 6.20 -3.37
C ILE A 140 5.66 6.80 -4.78
N LEU A 141 6.05 8.07 -4.88
CA LEU A 141 6.04 8.82 -6.14
C LEU A 141 6.86 8.19 -7.27
N PRO A 142 8.04 7.60 -7.04
CA PRO A 142 8.80 6.98 -8.12
C PRO A 142 8.04 5.83 -8.79
N ARG A 143 7.27 5.06 -8.02
CA ARG A 143 6.44 3.95 -8.52
C ARG A 143 5.21 4.47 -9.25
N PHE A 144 4.52 5.46 -8.69
CA PHE A 144 3.33 6.07 -9.29
C PHE A 144 3.63 6.75 -10.63
N ARG A 145 4.80 7.36 -10.80
CA ARG A 145 5.24 7.92 -12.09
C ARG A 145 5.38 6.85 -13.18
N ASN A 146 5.62 5.61 -12.79
CA ASN A 146 5.70 4.45 -13.69
C ASN A 146 4.35 3.71 -13.82
N GLY A 147 3.27 4.25 -13.23
CA GLY A 147 1.94 3.61 -13.25
C GLY A 147 1.78 2.45 -12.25
N ASP A 148 2.80 2.16 -11.43
CA ASP A 148 2.78 1.09 -10.42
C ASP A 148 2.08 1.58 -9.13
N PHE A 149 0.74 1.66 -9.18
CA PHE A 149 -0.06 2.08 -8.03
C PHE A 149 -0.05 1.03 -6.93
N ASP A 150 -0.14 -0.23 -7.26
CA ASP A 150 -0.06 -1.35 -6.33
C ASP A 150 1.26 -1.32 -5.54
N GLY A 151 2.37 -1.34 -6.25
CA GLY A 151 3.70 -1.35 -5.64
C GLY A 151 4.01 -0.10 -4.84
N GLY A 152 3.57 1.08 -5.32
CA GLY A 152 3.76 2.35 -4.61
C GLY A 152 2.97 2.43 -3.32
N THR A 153 1.69 2.00 -3.33
CA THR A 153 0.84 1.98 -2.15
C THR A 153 1.38 0.99 -1.11
N LEU A 154 1.75 -0.23 -1.54
CA LEU A 154 2.37 -1.22 -0.65
C LEU A 154 3.68 -0.73 -0.05
N ALA A 155 4.55 -0.10 -0.85
CA ALA A 155 5.82 0.45 -0.36
C ALA A 155 5.59 1.54 0.69
N GLY A 156 4.66 2.46 0.44
CA GLY A 156 4.27 3.50 1.39
C GLY A 156 3.74 2.92 2.71
N VAL A 157 2.77 1.99 2.65
CA VAL A 157 2.20 1.37 3.84
C VAL A 157 3.24 0.56 4.62
N ARG A 158 4.09 -0.22 3.95
CA ARG A 158 5.18 -0.94 4.63
C ARG A 158 6.13 0.00 5.34
N GLN A 159 6.49 1.12 4.72
CA GLN A 159 7.39 2.10 5.34
C GLN A 159 6.73 2.80 6.52
N LEU A 160 5.47 3.21 6.39
CA LEU A 160 4.70 3.79 7.50
C LEU A 160 4.57 2.82 8.66
N THR A 161 4.21 1.56 8.40
CA THR A 161 4.09 0.53 9.44
C THR A 161 5.42 0.25 10.13
N SER A 162 6.54 0.22 9.39
CA SER A 162 7.88 0.05 9.94
C SER A 162 8.23 1.18 10.92
N VAL A 163 7.99 2.43 10.53
CA VAL A 163 8.25 3.61 11.38
C VAL A 163 7.38 3.57 12.64
N LEU A 164 6.09 3.26 12.51
CA LEU A 164 5.16 3.21 13.63
C LEU A 164 5.45 2.05 14.59
N GLN A 165 6.16 1.02 14.13
CA GLN A 165 6.68 -0.08 14.96
C GLN A 165 8.05 0.22 15.57
N GLY A 166 8.58 1.44 15.43
CA GLY A 166 9.87 1.86 15.98
C GLY A 166 11.09 1.43 15.17
N GLN A 167 10.91 0.99 13.92
CA GLN A 167 12.02 0.63 13.05
C GLN A 167 12.53 1.86 12.26
N PRO A 168 13.85 1.94 11.95
CA PRO A 168 14.37 3.03 11.13
C PRO A 168 13.82 2.97 9.71
N VAL A 169 13.73 4.14 9.07
CA VAL A 169 13.34 4.24 7.64
C VAL A 169 14.38 3.50 6.80
N ALA A 170 13.97 2.40 6.17
CA ALA A 170 14.84 1.70 5.25
C ALA A 170 15.03 2.57 3.99
N ASN A 171 16.26 2.99 3.72
CA ASN A 171 16.64 3.54 2.41
C ASN A 171 16.65 2.38 1.41
N VAL A 172 15.50 2.01 0.88
CA VAL A 172 15.42 1.07 -0.24
C VAL A 172 15.50 1.89 -1.52
N PRO A 173 16.58 1.79 -2.30
CA PRO A 173 16.63 2.43 -3.61
C PRO A 173 15.48 1.91 -4.48
N ALA A 174 14.83 2.80 -5.22
CA ALA A 174 13.64 2.55 -6.05
C ALA A 174 13.89 1.63 -7.28
N ALA A 175 14.94 0.85 -7.28
CA ALA A 175 15.33 -0.02 -8.40
C ALA A 175 15.95 -1.32 -7.91
N ALA A 176 15.13 -2.33 -7.62
CA ALA A 176 15.55 -3.72 -7.67
C ALA A 176 14.36 -4.64 -7.94
N SER A 177 13.71 -4.48 -9.11
CA SER A 177 13.05 -5.59 -9.77
C SER A 177 14.13 -6.34 -10.55
N GLY A 178 14.97 -7.08 -9.87
CA GLY A 178 16.08 -7.85 -10.42
C GLY A 178 16.26 -9.11 -9.60
N VAL A 179 15.82 -10.20 -10.16
CA VAL A 179 16.22 -11.59 -9.91
C VAL A 179 17.37 -11.74 -8.93
N THR A 180 17.09 -12.22 -7.73
CA THR A 180 18.10 -12.71 -6.80
C THR A 180 18.65 -14.02 -7.33
N THR A 181 19.69 -13.95 -8.16
CA THR A 181 20.59 -15.07 -8.36
C THR A 181 21.35 -15.24 -7.05
N SER A 182 20.99 -16.27 -6.30
CA SER A 182 21.72 -16.68 -5.09
C SER A 182 23.13 -17.10 -5.49
N THR A 183 24.06 -16.16 -5.41
CA THR A 183 25.49 -16.48 -5.52
C THR A 183 25.92 -17.01 -4.15
N ILE A 184 26.07 -18.31 -4.04
CA ILE A 184 26.74 -18.96 -2.91
C ILE A 184 28.17 -18.46 -2.94
N ALA A 185 28.51 -17.53 -2.05
CA ALA A 185 29.89 -17.14 -1.80
C ALA A 185 30.59 -18.31 -1.07
N THR A 186 31.40 -19.03 -1.80
CA THR A 186 32.36 -19.99 -1.24
C THR A 186 33.44 -19.21 -0.51
N SER A 187 33.32 -19.06 0.80
CA SER A 187 34.45 -18.62 1.62
C SER A 187 35.38 -19.78 1.80
N SER A 188 36.49 -19.77 1.04
CA SER A 188 37.66 -20.60 1.25
C SER A 188 38.41 -20.07 2.50
N GLY A 189 38.30 -20.78 3.59
CA GLY A 189 39.04 -20.52 4.83
C GLY A 189 39.24 -21.84 5.58
N ALA A 190 40.44 -22.33 5.53
CA ALA A 190 40.93 -23.61 6.08
C ALA A 190 40.62 -23.78 7.58
N VAL A 191 40.08 -24.95 7.96
CA VAL A 191 40.50 -25.70 9.14
C VAL A 191 40.33 -27.19 8.84
N ALA A 192 41.44 -27.89 8.70
CA ALA A 192 41.50 -29.35 8.72
C ALA A 192 41.23 -29.84 10.14
N GLN A 193 40.31 -30.82 10.30
CA GLN A 193 40.42 -31.91 11.25
C GLN A 193 39.18 -32.82 11.23
N GLY A 194 39.44 -34.10 10.93
CA GLY A 194 38.71 -35.23 11.50
C GLY A 194 37.32 -35.55 11.01
N ILE A 195 37.19 -36.16 9.82
CA ILE A 195 35.97 -36.90 9.50
C ILE A 195 36.23 -38.36 9.79
N ASP A 196 35.53 -38.86 10.81
CA ASP A 196 35.54 -40.26 11.24
C ASP A 196 34.99 -41.14 10.12
N SER A 197 35.78 -42.12 9.68
CA SER A 197 35.50 -42.99 8.54
C SER A 197 34.36 -44.00 8.78
N SER A 198 33.67 -43.94 9.91
CA SER A 198 32.58 -44.87 10.25
C SER A 198 31.21 -44.49 9.67
N LEU A 199 31.03 -43.27 9.15
CA LEU A 199 29.75 -42.82 8.57
C LEU A 199 29.64 -43.07 7.07
N VAL A 200 30.72 -43.44 6.38
CA VAL A 200 30.67 -43.65 4.93
C VAL A 200 30.23 -45.06 4.56
N GLU A 201 30.45 -46.06 5.45
CA GLU A 201 30.00 -47.44 5.17
C GLU A 201 28.47 -47.67 5.35
N GLY A 202 27.82 -46.84 6.15
CA GLY A 202 26.34 -46.96 6.37
C GLY A 202 25.49 -46.53 5.16
N ILE A 203 25.99 -45.66 4.31
CA ILE A 203 25.23 -45.12 3.17
C ILE A 203 25.30 -46.01 1.92
N LEU A 204 26.40 -46.78 1.80
CA LEU A 204 26.59 -47.70 0.66
C LEU A 204 25.77 -48.99 0.78
N LEU A 205 25.37 -49.43 2.00
CA LEU A 205 24.54 -50.61 2.23
C LEU A 205 23.04 -50.33 2.00
N LEU A 206 22.58 -49.07 2.08
CA LEU A 206 21.21 -48.70 1.83
C LEU A 206 20.87 -48.49 0.34
N LEU A 207 21.83 -48.24 -0.49
CA LEU A 207 21.67 -48.11 -1.95
C LEU A 207 21.76 -49.43 -2.72
N GLY A 208 22.28 -50.51 -2.09
CA GLY A 208 22.42 -51.84 -2.71
C GLY A 208 21.13 -52.67 -2.70
N ILE A 209 20.09 -52.29 -1.95
CA ILE A 209 18.84 -53.07 -1.81
C ILE A 209 17.73 -52.64 -2.78
N ILE A 210 17.92 -51.55 -3.52
CA ILE A 210 16.86 -51.05 -4.45
C ILE A 210 17.06 -51.54 -5.91
N ILE A 211 18.11 -52.27 -6.22
CA ILE A 211 18.41 -52.74 -7.63
C ILE A 211 18.13 -54.23 -7.83
N LEU A 212 17.66 -54.97 -6.85
CA LEU A 212 17.32 -56.41 -6.99
C LEU A 212 16.00 -56.73 -6.30
N GLY A 213 14.90 -56.12 -6.77
CA GLY A 213 13.55 -56.46 -6.39
C GLY A 213 12.56 -56.03 -7.46
#